data_07b451610662a15495a4b86db6f1601b
#
_entry.id   07b451610662a15495a4b86db6f1601b
#
_cell.length_a   1.000
_cell.length_b   1.000
_cell.length_c   1.000
_cell.angle_alpha   90.00
_cell.angle_beta   90.00
_cell.angle_gamma   90.00
#
_symmetry.space_group_name_H-M   'P 1'
#
loop_
_entity.id
_entity.type
_entity.pdbx_description
1 polymer ?
#
loop_
_entity_poly.entity_id
_entity_poly.type
_entity_poly.pdbx_seq_one_letter_code
_entity_poly.pdbx_strand_id
1 'polypeptide(L)'
;MIANTENNQSFDVIILGGGLAGLTLARQLMTRHPGLRLAVVEKRIFPVAETTHKVGESTVEIGAHYFGEQLGLKKHLTDEQLPKFGLRFFFKDAFQSLAEGTEVGGSSFFAAPSYQVDRGRLENYLAEEDLAQGATLFAGARVKEVFLDSSDNGEKETSHRVTFLKDKQKQTIESRWIVDASGRASFIKRKLKLEEDLGHDINAAWFRIDSKVQIDAWCDDQD
;
A
#
# COMPACT_ATOMS: atom_id res chain seq x y z
N MET A 1 -19.54 38.26 3.49
CA MET A 1 -19.13 37.55 2.26
C MET A 1 -17.71 37.10 2.49
N ILE A 2 -17.51 35.82 2.81
CA ILE A 2 -16.18 35.22 2.95
C ILE A 2 -15.79 34.86 1.51
N ALA A 3 -14.78 35.53 0.96
CA ALA A 3 -14.21 35.19 -0.33
C ALA A 3 -13.66 33.76 -0.25
N ASN A 4 -14.30 32.84 -0.96
CA ASN A 4 -13.81 31.51 -1.23
C ASN A 4 -12.64 31.67 -2.21
N THR A 5 -11.43 31.84 -1.72
CA THR A 5 -10.23 31.65 -2.55
C THR A 5 -10.15 30.16 -2.84
N GLU A 6 -10.78 29.73 -3.92
CA GLU A 6 -10.52 28.43 -4.53
C GLU A 6 -9.05 28.44 -4.97
N ASN A 7 -8.19 27.91 -4.11
CA ASN A 7 -6.81 27.62 -4.45
C ASN A 7 -6.83 26.37 -5.32
N ASN A 8 -7.18 26.55 -6.60
CA ASN A 8 -7.27 25.45 -7.58
C ASN A 8 -5.85 25.01 -7.93
N GLN A 9 -5.28 24.14 -7.10
CA GLN A 9 -4.02 23.49 -7.41
C GLN A 9 -4.27 22.42 -8.47
N SER A 10 -3.48 22.47 -9.55
CA SER A 10 -3.55 21.50 -10.64
C SER A 10 -2.35 20.57 -10.62
N PHE A 11 -2.62 19.29 -10.83
CA PHE A 11 -1.65 18.20 -10.87
C PHE A 11 -1.79 17.42 -12.18
N ASP A 12 -0.77 16.68 -12.53
CA ASP A 12 -0.86 15.74 -13.65
C ASP A 12 -1.56 14.46 -13.19
N VAL A 13 -1.26 14.02 -11.95
CA VAL A 13 -1.84 12.81 -11.34
C VAL A 13 -2.25 13.09 -9.90
N ILE A 14 -3.47 12.69 -9.53
CA ILE A 14 -3.92 12.59 -8.15
C ILE A 14 -4.11 11.11 -7.79
N ILE A 15 -3.48 10.68 -6.69
CA ILE A 15 -3.64 9.34 -6.13
C ILE A 15 -4.50 9.43 -4.87
N LEU A 16 -5.59 8.68 -4.83
CA LEU A 16 -6.49 8.60 -3.69
C LEU A 16 -6.03 7.46 -2.78
N GLY A 17 -5.45 7.79 -1.63
CA GLY A 17 -4.94 6.85 -0.65
C GLY A 17 -3.41 6.77 -0.61
N GLY A 18 -2.84 7.08 0.56
CA GLY A 18 -1.42 6.98 0.89
C GLY A 18 -1.08 5.67 1.61
N GLY A 19 -1.69 4.57 1.21
CA GLY A 19 -1.28 3.23 1.61
C GLY A 19 -0.16 2.69 0.70
N LEU A 20 0.22 1.43 0.91
CA LEU A 20 1.31 0.81 0.13
C LEU A 20 1.13 0.99 -1.37
N ALA A 21 -0.05 0.72 -1.91
CA ALA A 21 -0.31 0.82 -3.34
C ALA A 21 -0.16 2.26 -3.86
N GLY A 22 -0.67 3.25 -3.12
CA GLY A 22 -0.59 4.65 -3.54
C GLY A 22 0.82 5.22 -3.49
N LEU A 23 1.54 4.96 -2.39
CA LEU A 23 2.91 5.46 -2.21
C LEU A 23 3.90 4.76 -3.18
N THR A 24 3.79 3.45 -3.37
CA THR A 24 4.65 2.75 -4.34
C THR A 24 4.41 3.22 -5.77
N LEU A 25 3.15 3.51 -6.13
CA LEU A 25 2.83 4.10 -7.43
C LEU A 25 3.39 5.53 -7.55
N ALA A 26 3.24 6.35 -6.51
CA ALA A 26 3.80 7.70 -6.49
C ALA A 26 5.30 7.67 -6.74
N ARG A 27 6.04 6.85 -5.98
CA ARG A 27 7.48 6.65 -6.15
C ARG A 27 7.85 6.21 -7.57
N GLN A 28 7.15 5.22 -8.11
CA GLN A 28 7.42 4.72 -9.46
C GLN A 28 7.21 5.80 -10.52
N LEU A 29 6.09 6.53 -10.44
CA LEU A 29 5.77 7.58 -11.40
C LEU A 29 6.81 8.70 -11.36
N MET A 30 7.19 9.16 -10.18
CA MET A 30 8.16 10.25 -10.03
C MET A 30 9.57 9.83 -10.44
N THR A 31 9.97 8.59 -10.16
CA THR A 31 11.26 8.05 -10.62
C THR A 31 11.31 7.93 -12.14
N ARG A 32 10.21 7.52 -12.77
CA ARG A 32 10.12 7.32 -14.23
C ARG A 32 9.87 8.62 -15.00
N HIS A 33 9.22 9.58 -14.36
CA HIS A 33 8.81 10.84 -14.96
C HIS A 33 9.19 12.03 -14.06
N PRO A 34 10.48 12.40 -14.01
CA PRO A 34 10.94 13.56 -13.24
C PRO A 34 10.21 14.83 -13.70
N GLY A 35 9.68 15.59 -12.75
CA GLY A 35 8.91 16.79 -13.04
C GLY A 35 7.39 16.58 -13.13
N LEU A 36 6.90 15.35 -12.99
CA LEU A 36 5.46 15.08 -12.88
C LEU A 36 4.90 15.74 -11.61
N ARG A 37 3.86 16.56 -11.76
CA ARG A 37 3.15 17.16 -10.62
C ARG A 37 2.16 16.14 -10.07
N LEU A 38 2.53 15.52 -8.97
CA LEU A 38 1.78 14.42 -8.37
C LEU A 38 1.30 14.78 -6.97
N ALA A 39 0.03 14.48 -6.69
CA ALA A 39 -0.56 14.60 -5.36
C ALA A 39 -1.06 13.26 -4.84
N VAL A 40 -0.83 12.99 -3.56
CA VAL A 40 -1.42 11.87 -2.81
C VAL A 40 -2.36 12.43 -1.76
N VAL A 41 -3.63 11.99 -1.74
CA VAL A 41 -4.63 12.40 -0.76
C VAL A 41 -4.87 11.25 0.22
N GLU A 42 -4.45 11.40 1.48
CA GLU A 42 -4.53 10.36 2.49
C GLU A 42 -5.23 10.87 3.76
N LYS A 43 -6.17 10.08 4.27
CA LYS A 43 -6.94 10.42 5.50
C LYS A 43 -6.14 10.32 6.79
N ARG A 44 -5.10 9.48 6.81
CA ARG A 44 -4.20 9.33 7.97
C ARG A 44 -3.16 10.45 7.97
N ILE A 45 -2.65 10.75 9.15
CA ILE A 45 -1.51 11.65 9.34
C ILE A 45 -0.26 10.77 9.44
N PHE A 46 0.82 11.18 8.80
CA PHE A 46 2.11 10.54 8.93
C PHE A 46 2.94 11.19 10.06
N PRO A 47 3.80 10.41 10.74
CA PRO A 47 3.99 8.98 10.57
C PRO A 47 2.79 8.15 11.07
N VAL A 48 2.47 7.08 10.35
CA VAL A 48 1.47 6.10 10.80
C VAL A 48 2.10 5.13 11.79
N ALA A 49 1.29 4.54 12.67
CA ALA A 49 1.77 3.57 13.65
C ALA A 49 2.42 2.35 12.96
N GLU A 50 3.57 1.94 13.48
CA GLU A 50 4.25 0.70 13.15
C GLU A 50 3.63 -0.48 13.92
N THR A 51 4.04 -1.70 13.60
CA THR A 51 3.58 -2.93 14.25
C THR A 51 2.06 -3.08 14.31
N THR A 52 1.36 -2.51 13.36
CA THR A 52 -0.10 -2.63 13.27
C THR A 52 -0.50 -3.89 12.52
N HIS A 53 -1.71 -4.39 12.82
CA HIS A 53 -2.26 -5.57 12.14
C HIS A 53 -2.82 -5.18 10.76
N LYS A 54 -1.95 -5.05 9.76
CA LYS A 54 -2.34 -4.79 8.37
C LYS A 54 -2.18 -6.05 7.51
N VAL A 55 -3.16 -6.29 6.66
CA VAL A 55 -3.06 -7.37 5.65
C VAL A 55 -2.01 -6.99 4.60
N GLY A 56 -1.24 -7.98 4.11
CA GLY A 56 -0.21 -7.79 3.09
C GLY A 56 1.15 -7.36 3.65
N GLU A 57 1.52 -7.90 4.81
CA GLU A 57 2.83 -7.75 5.42
C GLU A 57 3.85 -8.82 4.97
N SER A 58 3.37 -9.92 4.39
CA SER A 58 4.22 -10.97 3.84
C SER A 58 4.34 -10.79 2.33
N THR A 59 5.54 -10.53 1.84
CA THR A 59 5.79 -10.42 0.39
C THR A 59 5.98 -11.81 -0.21
N VAL A 60 5.75 -11.89 -1.51
CA VAL A 60 6.29 -12.94 -2.37
C VAL A 60 7.49 -12.39 -3.16
N GLU A 61 8.24 -13.26 -3.82
CA GLU A 61 9.48 -12.91 -4.51
C GLU A 61 9.29 -11.81 -5.57
N ILE A 62 8.19 -11.88 -6.34
CA ILE A 62 7.88 -10.86 -7.35
C ILE A 62 7.57 -9.49 -6.70
N GLY A 63 6.89 -9.49 -5.54
CA GLY A 63 6.63 -8.27 -4.79
C GLY A 63 7.90 -7.68 -4.19
N ALA A 64 8.76 -8.51 -3.64
CA ALA A 64 10.06 -8.10 -3.12
C ALA A 64 10.98 -7.56 -4.23
N HIS A 65 10.98 -8.19 -5.41
CA HIS A 65 11.70 -7.69 -6.59
C HIS A 65 11.17 -6.32 -7.03
N TYR A 66 9.84 -6.16 -7.08
CA TYR A 66 9.26 -4.85 -7.43
C TYR A 66 9.71 -3.77 -6.44
N PHE A 67 9.64 -4.01 -5.15
CA PHE A 67 10.08 -3.05 -4.15
C PHE A 67 11.60 -2.80 -4.22
N GLY A 68 12.39 -3.86 -4.27
CA GLY A 68 13.84 -3.76 -4.23
C GLY A 68 14.42 -3.14 -5.50
N GLU A 69 14.09 -3.70 -6.65
CA GLU A 69 14.76 -3.36 -7.92
C GLU A 69 14.02 -2.25 -8.69
N GLN A 70 12.66 -2.30 -8.75
CA GLN A 70 11.92 -1.30 -9.53
C GLN A 70 11.74 0.02 -8.76
N LEU A 71 11.58 -0.03 -7.43
CA LEU A 71 11.41 1.15 -6.59
C LEU A 71 12.69 1.58 -5.87
N GLY A 72 13.79 0.82 -6.01
CA GLY A 72 15.07 1.12 -5.38
C GLY A 72 15.07 0.99 -3.85
N LEU A 73 14.19 0.16 -3.27
CA LEU A 73 14.02 0.03 -1.83
C LEU A 73 14.87 -1.09 -1.21
N LYS A 74 15.79 -1.70 -1.96
CA LYS A 74 16.57 -2.86 -1.52
C LYS A 74 17.26 -2.63 -0.16
N LYS A 75 17.89 -1.47 0.00
CA LYS A 75 18.56 -1.12 1.26
C LYS A 75 17.57 -1.07 2.42
N HIS A 76 16.44 -0.40 2.27
CA HIS A 76 15.40 -0.33 3.30
C HIS A 76 14.85 -1.72 3.65
N LEU A 77 14.60 -2.57 2.64
CA LEU A 77 14.12 -3.93 2.88
C LEU A 77 15.11 -4.77 3.66
N THR A 78 16.40 -4.64 3.36
CA THR A 78 17.47 -5.41 4.02
C THR A 78 17.71 -4.92 5.45
N ASP A 79 17.71 -3.61 5.67
CA ASP A 79 18.10 -3.03 6.95
C ASP A 79 16.95 -2.93 7.95
N GLU A 80 15.72 -2.71 7.46
CA GLU A 80 14.57 -2.31 8.28
C GLU A 80 13.43 -3.34 8.29
N GLN A 81 13.50 -4.37 7.45
CA GLN A 81 12.48 -5.39 7.35
C GLN A 81 13.05 -6.79 7.63
N LEU A 82 12.20 -7.76 7.86
CA LEU A 82 12.65 -9.11 8.17
C LEU A 82 12.77 -9.95 6.89
N PRO A 83 13.93 -10.55 6.60
CA PRO A 83 14.03 -11.52 5.52
C PRO A 83 13.12 -12.72 5.82
N LYS A 84 12.38 -13.14 4.82
CA LYS A 84 11.44 -14.26 4.94
C LYS A 84 12.06 -15.52 4.35
N PHE A 85 12.12 -16.58 5.16
CA PHE A 85 12.62 -17.86 4.73
C PHE A 85 11.68 -18.57 3.74
N GLY A 86 10.39 -18.39 3.90
CA GLY A 86 9.35 -19.03 3.09
C GLY A 86 8.06 -19.19 3.88
N LEU A 87 7.24 -20.13 3.43
CA LEU A 87 6.04 -20.57 4.13
C LEU A 87 6.29 -21.99 4.65
N ARG A 88 5.84 -22.25 5.88
CA ARG A 88 5.78 -23.58 6.45
C ARG A 88 4.33 -23.96 6.71
N PHE A 89 3.93 -25.13 6.30
CA PHE A 89 2.59 -25.66 6.45
C PHE A 89 2.63 -26.83 7.42
N PHE A 90 1.79 -26.78 8.45
CA PHE A 90 1.66 -27.85 9.43
C PHE A 90 0.31 -28.52 9.26
N PHE A 91 0.33 -29.77 8.84
CA PHE A 91 -0.87 -30.59 8.68
C PHE A 91 -0.99 -31.51 9.89
N LYS A 92 -2.05 -31.35 10.67
CA LYS A 92 -2.27 -32.08 11.88
C LYS A 92 -3.75 -32.35 12.13
N ASP A 93 -4.04 -33.37 12.88
CA ASP A 93 -5.36 -33.61 13.44
C ASP A 93 -5.65 -32.69 14.62
N ALA A 94 -6.94 -32.51 14.95
CA ALA A 94 -7.38 -31.54 15.95
C ALA A 94 -6.76 -31.78 17.35
N PHE A 95 -6.33 -32.99 17.64
CA PHE A 95 -5.80 -33.41 18.95
C PHE A 95 -4.28 -33.50 19.05
N GLN A 96 -3.56 -33.26 17.94
CA GLN A 96 -2.10 -33.28 17.92
C GLN A 96 -1.54 -31.87 18.24
N SER A 97 -0.35 -31.80 18.82
CA SER A 97 0.42 -30.56 18.89
C SER A 97 0.97 -30.19 17.52
N LEU A 98 1.40 -28.95 17.34
CA LEU A 98 2.03 -28.51 16.07
C LEU A 98 3.31 -29.29 15.78
N ALA A 99 4.09 -29.64 16.81
CA ALA A 99 5.33 -30.39 16.69
C ALA A 99 5.14 -31.84 16.24
N GLU A 100 3.95 -32.41 16.44
CA GLU A 100 3.61 -33.77 16.01
C GLU A 100 3.01 -33.85 14.61
N GLY A 101 2.73 -32.67 14.01
CA GLY A 101 2.14 -32.60 12.69
C GLY A 101 3.16 -32.78 11.57
N THR A 102 2.68 -33.13 10.38
CA THR A 102 3.53 -33.15 9.20
C THR A 102 3.84 -31.73 8.78
N GLU A 103 5.12 -31.38 8.75
CA GLU A 103 5.61 -30.10 8.26
C GLU A 103 5.99 -30.19 6.78
N VAL A 104 5.57 -29.21 5.99
CA VAL A 104 5.95 -29.02 4.59
C VAL A 104 6.40 -27.59 4.38
N GLY A 105 7.62 -27.41 3.87
CA GLY A 105 8.20 -26.10 3.61
C GLY A 105 9.53 -26.18 2.91
N GLY A 106 10.15 -25.01 2.67
CA GLY A 106 11.51 -24.94 2.14
C GLY A 106 12.54 -25.25 3.23
N SER A 107 13.59 -25.98 2.89
CA SER A 107 14.74 -26.27 3.79
C SER A 107 15.87 -25.24 3.69
N SER A 108 15.80 -24.30 2.73
CA SER A 108 16.79 -23.26 2.53
C SER A 108 16.15 -21.97 2.04
N PHE A 109 16.84 -20.83 2.21
CA PHE A 109 16.41 -19.56 1.60
C PHE A 109 16.36 -19.67 0.08
N PHE A 110 15.31 -19.11 -0.51
CA PHE A 110 15.22 -19.02 -1.96
C PHE A 110 16.23 -18.02 -2.51
N ALA A 111 16.70 -18.28 -3.73
CA ALA A 111 17.64 -17.37 -4.42
C ALA A 111 17.07 -15.97 -4.64
N ALA A 112 15.75 -15.86 -4.85
CA ALA A 112 15.06 -14.58 -4.89
C ALA A 112 14.55 -14.25 -3.47
N PRO A 113 14.94 -13.10 -2.91
CA PRO A 113 14.56 -12.74 -1.54
C PRO A 113 13.07 -12.42 -1.44
N SER A 114 12.49 -12.69 -0.29
CA SER A 114 11.19 -12.19 0.13
C SER A 114 11.27 -11.67 1.57
N TYR A 115 10.30 -10.87 1.98
CA TYR A 115 10.36 -10.18 3.26
C TYR A 115 9.02 -10.22 3.99
N GLN A 116 9.10 -10.26 5.31
CA GLN A 116 8.01 -9.88 6.19
C GLN A 116 8.19 -8.39 6.51
N VAL A 117 7.29 -7.57 6.00
CA VAL A 117 7.41 -6.12 6.12
C VAL A 117 6.49 -5.57 7.21
N ASP A 118 6.98 -4.62 7.98
CA ASP A 118 6.11 -3.74 8.77
C ASP A 118 5.53 -2.67 7.84
N ARG A 119 4.23 -2.76 7.61
CA ARG A 119 3.52 -1.85 6.70
C ARG A 119 3.53 -0.40 7.18
N GLY A 120 3.57 -0.17 8.49
CA GLY A 120 3.68 1.19 9.04
C GLY A 120 5.04 1.79 8.72
N ARG A 121 6.10 1.08 9.02
CA ARG A 121 7.49 1.49 8.76
C ARG A 121 7.75 1.74 7.28
N LEU A 122 7.33 0.80 6.43
CA LEU A 122 7.51 0.93 4.98
C LEU A 122 6.70 2.10 4.40
N GLU A 123 5.45 2.29 4.85
CA GLU A 123 4.60 3.41 4.38
C GLU A 123 5.16 4.77 4.85
N ASN A 124 5.71 4.86 6.06
CA ASN A 124 6.36 6.08 6.55
C ASN A 124 7.58 6.43 5.70
N TYR A 125 8.45 5.45 5.50
CA TYR A 125 9.64 5.63 4.67
C TYR A 125 9.30 6.07 3.24
N LEU A 126 8.32 5.42 2.60
CA LEU A 126 7.86 5.80 1.26
C LEU A 126 7.28 7.21 1.23
N ALA A 127 6.51 7.61 2.24
CA ALA A 127 5.92 8.95 2.30
C ALA A 127 7.00 10.04 2.40
N GLU A 128 8.05 9.81 3.20
CA GLU A 128 9.20 10.72 3.33
C GLU A 128 9.98 10.83 2.02
N GLU A 129 10.28 9.69 1.39
CA GLU A 129 11.00 9.64 0.12
C GLU A 129 10.22 10.29 -1.04
N ASP A 130 8.91 10.05 -1.11
CA ASP A 130 8.06 10.65 -2.13
C ASP A 130 7.98 12.18 -1.97
N LEU A 131 7.86 12.66 -0.72
CA LEU A 131 7.94 14.09 -0.41
C LEU A 131 9.30 14.69 -0.81
N ALA A 132 10.39 13.99 -0.51
CA ALA A 132 11.75 14.44 -0.87
C ALA A 132 11.95 14.51 -2.40
N GLN A 133 11.25 13.67 -3.16
CA GLN A 133 11.25 13.71 -4.62
C GLN A 133 10.30 14.78 -5.20
N GLY A 134 9.52 15.48 -4.37
CA GLY A 134 8.65 16.56 -4.79
C GLY A 134 7.16 16.21 -4.94
N ALA A 135 6.72 15.04 -4.47
CA ALA A 135 5.29 14.74 -4.38
C ALA A 135 4.60 15.68 -3.40
N THR A 136 3.35 16.02 -3.68
CA THR A 136 2.50 16.72 -2.72
C THR A 136 1.68 15.71 -1.93
N LEU A 137 1.88 15.63 -0.62
CA LEU A 137 1.13 14.73 0.26
C LEU A 137 0.12 15.52 1.09
N PHE A 138 -1.16 15.36 0.80
CA PHE A 138 -2.27 15.85 1.63
C PHE A 138 -2.60 14.82 2.71
N ALA A 139 -1.78 14.77 3.76
CA ALA A 139 -2.03 13.93 4.93
C ALA A 139 -3.13 14.52 5.82
N GLY A 140 -3.93 13.68 6.48
CA GLY A 140 -5.10 14.10 7.26
C GLY A 140 -6.27 14.56 6.39
N ALA A 141 -6.21 14.34 5.09
CA ALA A 141 -7.19 14.79 4.11
C ALA A 141 -8.19 13.68 3.78
N ARG A 142 -9.45 13.89 4.14
CA ARG A 142 -10.53 12.94 3.87
C ARG A 142 -11.25 13.28 2.59
N VAL A 143 -11.09 12.46 1.56
CA VAL A 143 -11.83 12.59 0.29
C VAL A 143 -13.34 12.58 0.56
N LYS A 144 -14.04 13.53 -0.03
CA LYS A 144 -15.50 13.70 0.05
C LYS A 144 -16.18 13.44 -1.28
N GLU A 145 -15.55 13.88 -2.36
CA GLU A 145 -16.13 13.79 -3.68
C GLU A 145 -15.04 13.63 -4.74
N VAL A 146 -15.33 12.82 -5.74
CA VAL A 146 -14.51 12.67 -6.95
C VAL A 146 -15.40 12.97 -8.14
N PHE A 147 -15.04 14.01 -8.88
CA PHE A 147 -15.67 14.31 -10.16
C PHE A 147 -14.79 13.77 -11.29
N LEU A 148 -15.36 12.90 -12.10
CA LEU A 148 -14.70 12.38 -13.30
C LEU A 148 -15.25 13.14 -14.49
N ASP A 149 -14.37 13.88 -15.16
CA ASP A 149 -14.73 14.55 -16.40
C ASP A 149 -14.84 13.51 -17.51
N SER A 150 -15.97 13.49 -18.19
CA SER A 150 -16.26 12.59 -19.31
C SER A 150 -16.26 13.33 -20.65
N SER A 151 -15.83 14.58 -20.68
CA SER A 151 -15.80 15.40 -21.89
C SER A 151 -14.65 14.94 -22.80
N ASP A 152 -14.94 13.97 -23.65
CA ASP A 152 -14.05 13.50 -24.71
C ASP A 152 -14.27 14.32 -26.00
N ASN A 153 -14.22 15.64 -25.89
CA ASN A 153 -14.50 16.51 -27.03
C ASN A 153 -13.25 16.88 -27.84
N GLY A 154 -12.12 16.16 -27.63
CA GLY A 154 -10.89 16.31 -28.43
C GLY A 154 -10.20 17.68 -28.37
N GLU A 155 -10.86 18.71 -27.88
CA GLU A 155 -10.37 20.11 -27.85
C GLU A 155 -10.07 20.64 -26.45
N LYS A 156 -10.50 19.95 -25.39
CA LYS A 156 -10.27 20.38 -24.01
C LYS A 156 -9.55 19.30 -23.22
N GLU A 157 -8.47 19.66 -22.55
CA GLU A 157 -7.81 18.75 -21.62
C GLU A 157 -8.79 18.30 -20.54
N THR A 158 -8.92 16.99 -20.36
CA THR A 158 -9.73 16.37 -19.31
C THR A 158 -9.28 16.88 -17.94
N SER A 159 -10.20 17.40 -17.14
CA SER A 159 -9.91 17.91 -15.81
C SER A 159 -10.79 17.22 -14.77
N HIS A 160 -10.27 16.16 -14.17
CA HIS A 160 -10.91 15.53 -13.02
C HIS A 160 -10.72 16.38 -11.78
N ARG A 161 -11.65 16.28 -10.82
CA ARG A 161 -11.59 17.04 -9.57
C ARG A 161 -11.74 16.13 -8.37
N VAL A 162 -10.93 16.39 -7.35
CA VAL A 162 -11.02 15.73 -6.05
C VAL A 162 -11.27 16.78 -4.98
N THR A 163 -12.39 16.63 -4.27
CA THR A 163 -12.72 17.45 -3.12
C THR A 163 -12.49 16.67 -1.83
N PHE A 164 -11.74 17.22 -0.91
CA PHE A 164 -11.45 16.63 0.39
C PHE A 164 -11.58 17.64 1.52
N LEU A 165 -11.70 17.11 2.74
CA LEU A 165 -11.71 17.88 3.98
C LEU A 165 -10.38 17.68 4.70
N LYS A 166 -9.65 18.77 4.93
CA LYS A 166 -8.43 18.82 5.74
C LYS A 166 -8.55 19.97 6.73
N ASP A 167 -8.25 19.74 8.00
CA ASP A 167 -8.33 20.74 9.08
C ASP A 167 -9.67 21.48 9.11
N LYS A 168 -10.77 20.74 8.91
CA LYS A 168 -12.14 21.26 8.79
C LYS A 168 -12.40 22.19 7.60
N GLN A 169 -11.43 22.38 6.73
CA GLN A 169 -11.55 23.17 5.52
C GLN A 169 -11.77 22.28 4.29
N LYS A 170 -12.71 22.66 3.45
CA LYS A 170 -12.97 22.00 2.18
C LYS A 170 -11.98 22.53 1.15
N GLN A 171 -11.25 21.65 0.50
CA GLN A 171 -10.31 21.95 -0.56
C GLN A 171 -10.66 21.14 -1.81
N THR A 172 -10.42 21.71 -2.96
CA THR A 172 -10.60 21.05 -4.27
C THR A 172 -9.31 21.18 -5.06
N ILE A 173 -8.88 20.09 -5.65
CA ILE A 173 -7.72 20.01 -6.54
C ILE A 173 -8.13 19.36 -7.85
N GLU A 174 -7.40 19.65 -8.91
CA GLU A 174 -7.70 19.17 -10.25
C GLU A 174 -6.53 18.38 -10.83
N SER A 175 -6.83 17.41 -11.71
CA SER A 175 -5.79 16.68 -12.42
C SER A 175 -6.27 16.07 -13.72
N ARG A 176 -5.31 15.77 -14.58
CA ARG A 176 -5.53 15.01 -15.79
C ARG A 176 -5.83 13.53 -15.53
N TRP A 177 -5.21 12.96 -14.48
CA TRP A 177 -5.38 11.55 -14.09
C TRP A 177 -5.75 11.43 -12.63
N ILE A 178 -6.68 10.54 -12.33
CA ILE A 178 -6.97 10.10 -10.96
C ILE A 178 -6.76 8.60 -10.85
N VAL A 179 -6.03 8.18 -9.81
CA VAL A 179 -5.83 6.76 -9.48
C VAL A 179 -6.47 6.46 -8.13
N ASP A 180 -7.33 5.46 -8.09
CA ASP A 180 -7.98 5.01 -6.86
C ASP A 180 -7.16 3.91 -6.17
N ALA A 181 -6.32 4.31 -5.23
CA ALA A 181 -5.56 3.46 -4.32
C ALA A 181 -6.14 3.46 -2.90
N SER A 182 -7.42 3.83 -2.74
CA SER A 182 -8.08 4.03 -1.45
C SER A 182 -8.44 2.73 -0.71
N GLY A 183 -8.09 1.58 -1.28
CA GLY A 183 -8.36 0.26 -0.71
C GLY A 183 -9.87 0.01 -0.58
N ARG A 184 -10.35 -0.34 0.61
CA ARG A 184 -11.77 -0.65 0.86
C ARG A 184 -12.74 0.52 0.64
N ALA A 185 -12.26 1.77 0.56
CA ALA A 185 -13.12 2.91 0.27
C ALA A 185 -13.58 2.91 -1.20
N SER A 186 -12.72 2.47 -2.13
CA SER A 186 -13.06 2.18 -3.53
C SER A 186 -13.91 3.28 -4.19
N PHE A 187 -13.45 4.53 -4.15
CA PHE A 187 -14.24 5.70 -4.58
C PHE A 187 -14.67 5.61 -6.04
N ILE A 188 -13.73 5.32 -6.95
CA ILE A 188 -14.00 5.26 -8.40
C ILE A 188 -14.77 3.98 -8.73
N LYS A 189 -14.36 2.84 -8.17
CA LYS A 189 -15.03 1.56 -8.39
C LYS A 189 -16.52 1.65 -8.06
N ARG A 190 -16.86 2.21 -6.89
CA ARG A 190 -18.25 2.40 -6.47
C ARG A 190 -19.00 3.42 -7.32
N LYS A 191 -18.34 4.55 -7.64
CA LYS A 191 -18.94 5.59 -8.49
C LYS A 191 -19.33 5.07 -9.85
N LEU A 192 -18.48 4.23 -10.45
CA LEU A 192 -18.69 3.66 -11.78
C LEU A 192 -19.45 2.30 -11.76
N LYS A 193 -19.84 1.82 -10.56
CA LYS A 193 -20.55 0.54 -10.38
C LYS A 193 -19.78 -0.65 -10.98
N LEU A 194 -18.45 -0.68 -10.79
CA LEU A 194 -17.57 -1.75 -11.27
C LEU A 194 -17.38 -2.86 -10.23
N GLU A 195 -18.23 -2.95 -9.24
CA GLU A 195 -18.17 -3.96 -8.18
C GLU A 195 -18.90 -5.22 -8.68
N GLU A 196 -18.18 -6.34 -8.64
CA GLU A 196 -18.71 -7.67 -8.95
C GLU A 196 -18.53 -8.57 -7.72
N ASP A 197 -19.57 -9.36 -7.40
CA ASP A 197 -19.51 -10.39 -6.39
C ASP A 197 -18.96 -11.67 -7.02
N LEU A 198 -17.81 -12.11 -6.53
CA LEU A 198 -17.15 -13.33 -7.03
C LEU A 198 -17.66 -14.59 -6.35
N GLY A 199 -18.57 -14.51 -5.40
CA GLY A 199 -19.07 -15.64 -4.61
C GLY A 199 -17.98 -16.32 -3.77
N HIS A 200 -16.88 -15.65 -3.48
CA HIS A 200 -15.72 -16.19 -2.79
C HIS A 200 -15.79 -15.84 -1.30
N ASP A 201 -16.24 -16.80 -0.50
CA ASP A 201 -16.42 -16.64 0.95
C ASP A 201 -15.30 -17.36 1.73
N ILE A 202 -14.09 -16.81 1.66
CA ILE A 202 -12.94 -17.30 2.42
C ILE A 202 -12.51 -16.25 3.43
N ASN A 203 -12.32 -16.72 4.66
CA ASN A 203 -11.80 -15.93 5.77
C ASN A 203 -10.41 -16.41 6.17
N ALA A 204 -9.55 -15.47 6.56
CA ALA A 204 -8.26 -15.76 7.18
C ALA A 204 -8.17 -15.06 8.54
N ALA A 205 -7.70 -15.76 9.54
CA ALA A 205 -7.34 -15.21 10.83
C ALA A 205 -5.82 -15.29 11.00
N TRP A 206 -5.23 -14.24 11.53
CA TRP A 206 -3.81 -14.21 11.83
C TRP A 206 -3.55 -13.43 13.11
N PHE A 207 -2.46 -13.73 13.77
CA PHE A 207 -2.08 -13.11 15.03
C PHE A 207 -0.57 -13.05 15.16
N ARG A 208 -0.09 -12.24 16.08
CA ARG A 208 1.30 -12.17 16.49
C ARG A 208 1.43 -12.76 17.89
N ILE A 209 2.56 -13.41 18.16
CA ILE A 209 2.94 -13.88 19.48
C ILE A 209 4.07 -12.98 20.00
N ASP A 210 3.99 -12.62 21.29
CA ASP A 210 5.02 -11.80 21.95
C ASP A 210 6.17 -12.69 22.46
N SER A 211 6.66 -13.56 21.58
CA SER A 211 7.82 -14.42 21.84
C SER A 211 8.40 -14.96 20.55
N LYS A 212 9.69 -15.29 20.57
CA LYS A 212 10.32 -15.99 19.46
C LYS A 212 10.01 -17.47 19.56
N VAL A 213 9.33 -18.02 18.54
CA VAL A 213 9.09 -19.45 18.43
C VAL A 213 10.27 -20.08 17.69
N GLN A 214 10.92 -21.06 18.32
CA GLN A 214 12.03 -21.83 17.74
C GLN A 214 11.42 -23.05 17.02
N ILE A 215 11.00 -22.86 15.77
CA ILE A 215 10.35 -23.92 14.99
C ILE A 215 11.31 -25.10 14.74
N ASP A 216 12.59 -24.81 14.53
CA ASP A 216 13.61 -25.82 14.29
C ASP A 216 13.78 -26.80 15.47
N ALA A 217 13.38 -26.39 16.69
CA ALA A 217 13.37 -27.26 17.86
C ALA A 217 12.23 -28.31 17.83
N TRP A 218 11.33 -28.24 16.88
CA TRP A 218 10.23 -29.18 16.69
C TRP A 218 10.56 -30.30 15.69
N CYS A 219 11.69 -30.20 15.01
CA CYS A 219 12.15 -31.16 14.03
C CYS A 219 13.28 -32.02 14.65
N ASP A 220 13.17 -33.35 14.55
CA ASP A 220 14.22 -34.27 14.97
C ASP A 220 15.35 -34.38 13.92
N ASP A 221 15.09 -33.96 12.69
CA ASP A 221 16.02 -34.01 11.58
C ASP A 221 16.67 -32.62 11.42
N GLN A 222 17.97 -32.54 11.68
CA GLN A 222 18.76 -31.32 11.64
C GLN A 222 19.53 -31.13 10.32
N ASP A 223 19.16 -31.86 9.26
CA ASP A 223 19.79 -31.76 7.94
C ASP A 223 19.19 -30.66 7.04
#